data_8628beb5918cd40585ab0af691f39e8f
#
_entry.id   8628beb5918cd40585ab0af691f39e8f
#
_cell.length_a   1.000
_cell.length_b   1.000
_cell.length_c   1.000
_cell.angle_alpha   90.00
_cell.angle_beta   90.00
_cell.angle_gamma   90.00
#
_symmetry.space_group_name_H-M   'P 1'
#
loop_
_entity.id
_entity.type
_entity.pdbx_description
1 polymer ?
#
loop_
_entity_poly.entity_id
_entity_poly.type
_entity_poly.pdbx_seq_one_letter_code
_entity_poly.pdbx_strand_id
1 'polypeptide(L)'
;PLGFRLPGWLPSPAETEGGVRWFNPGTVDLLFLVTFSTGGSTCYTLYLPHNGDPYTIQIDLSSPAAIFVFAARVLLICQLASLITNLFKNAGSIKKVLRPIQELAATAAKLNQAERMSPEELRALAGKLDEINATHLDQRVSVSGTQRELQTLAQAINAMLDRIDEAYRSQMRFVSDASHELRTPIAVIQGYANLLNRWGKDDPATRQEAIDAIRAEADSMKELVEQLLFLARGDNDSMHIQMEMFDLTEVAAEVLKETEMIDQTHTFAARWEGAVPVRADVGLTKQALRILVDNAIKYTAAGGRITLSAGVKDGFARLSVQDEGQGIDAESLPHIFDRFYRTDESRARQTGGTGLGLAIAKWIVDRHGGWFEVRSWPGVGTRMTIVLPLAALGGNAEDEEEQQS
;
A
#
# COMPACT_ATOMS: atom_id res chain seq x y z
N PRO A 1 30.09 -17.44 28.55
CA PRO A 1 31.18 -17.04 27.67
C PRO A 1 30.68 -17.09 26.25
N LEU A 2 30.44 -15.89 25.68
CA LEU A 2 30.11 -15.75 24.27
C LEU A 2 31.38 -16.07 23.48
N GLY A 3 31.42 -17.27 22.88
CA GLY A 3 32.52 -17.71 22.03
C GLY A 3 32.50 -16.92 20.73
N PHE A 4 33.33 -15.91 20.59
CA PHE A 4 33.63 -15.29 19.32
C PHE A 4 34.39 -16.28 18.44
N ARG A 5 33.80 -16.68 17.30
CA ARG A 5 34.51 -17.43 16.27
C ARG A 5 35.51 -16.47 15.61
N LEU A 6 36.81 -16.73 15.81
CA LEU A 6 37.87 -15.97 15.14
C LEU A 6 37.75 -16.15 13.62
N PRO A 7 38.03 -15.11 12.80
CA PRO A 7 38.03 -15.22 11.35
C PRO A 7 39.00 -16.32 10.87
N GLY A 8 38.59 -17.07 9.83
CA GLY A 8 39.34 -18.23 9.32
C GLY A 8 40.70 -17.92 8.69
N TRP A 9 41.05 -16.63 8.52
CA TRP A 9 42.35 -16.20 8.04
C TRP A 9 43.41 -16.05 9.15
N LEU A 10 43.00 -16.15 10.44
CA LEU A 10 43.94 -16.19 11.56
C LEU A 10 44.49 -17.61 11.77
N PRO A 11 45.78 -17.77 11.95
CA PRO A 11 46.41 -19.08 12.15
C PRO A 11 45.78 -19.85 13.31
N SER A 12 45.54 -21.14 13.12
CA SER A 12 44.91 -22.01 14.13
C SER A 12 45.96 -22.87 14.82
N PRO A 13 45.91 -23.08 16.15
CA PRO A 13 46.81 -23.98 16.85
C PRO A 13 46.70 -25.45 16.42
N ALA A 14 45.62 -25.85 15.74
CA ALA A 14 45.44 -27.21 15.23
C ALA A 14 46.46 -27.56 14.12
N GLU A 15 47.12 -26.57 13.51
CA GLU A 15 48.15 -26.77 12.48
C GLU A 15 49.55 -26.85 13.07
N THR A 16 49.71 -26.65 14.39
CA THR A 16 51.01 -26.67 15.08
C THR A 16 50.87 -27.39 16.42
N GLU A 17 51.57 -28.52 16.58
CA GLU A 17 51.60 -29.27 17.84
C GLU A 17 52.09 -28.39 19.01
N GLY A 18 51.22 -28.17 20.03
CA GLY A 18 51.54 -27.44 21.25
C GLY A 18 51.39 -25.92 21.22
N GLY A 19 50.80 -25.33 20.16
CA GLY A 19 50.58 -23.88 20.08
C GLY A 19 49.41 -23.41 20.97
N VAL A 20 49.60 -22.28 21.67
CA VAL A 20 48.55 -21.63 22.50
C VAL A 20 48.25 -20.25 21.91
N ARG A 21 46.99 -19.93 21.80
CA ARG A 21 46.50 -18.61 21.30
C ARG A 21 45.80 -17.82 22.38
N TRP A 22 46.09 -16.54 22.42
CA TRP A 22 45.44 -15.61 23.30
C TRP A 22 44.84 -14.44 22.49
N PHE A 23 43.63 -14.09 22.80
CA PHE A 23 42.97 -12.89 22.26
C PHE A 23 42.75 -11.92 23.41
N ASN A 24 43.35 -10.75 23.32
CA ASN A 24 43.07 -9.65 24.23
C ASN A 24 42.13 -8.66 23.56
N PRO A 25 40.84 -8.63 23.95
CA PRO A 25 39.86 -7.73 23.33
C PRO A 25 40.04 -6.26 23.74
N GLY A 26 41.02 -5.93 24.60
CA GLY A 26 41.04 -4.63 25.26
C GLY A 26 39.89 -4.48 26.27
N THR A 27 39.75 -3.34 26.90
CA THR A 27 38.61 -3.01 27.76
C THR A 27 37.41 -2.65 26.91
N VAL A 28 36.48 -3.61 26.72
CA VAL A 28 35.16 -3.34 26.07
C VAL A 28 34.18 -2.91 27.14
N ASP A 29 34.14 -1.62 27.43
CA ASP A 29 33.07 -1.06 28.24
C ASP A 29 31.80 -0.89 27.38
N LEU A 30 30.61 -1.15 27.95
CA LEU A 30 29.34 -0.89 27.26
C LEU A 30 29.24 0.59 26.84
N LEU A 31 29.95 1.48 27.52
CA LEU A 31 30.11 2.90 27.18
C LEU A 31 30.98 3.13 25.93
N PHE A 32 31.72 2.12 25.44
CA PHE A 32 32.61 2.19 24.27
C PHE A 32 31.88 2.64 22.98
N LEU A 33 30.61 2.35 22.86
CA LEU A 33 29.76 2.85 21.74
C LEU A 33 29.52 4.37 21.80
N VAL A 34 29.69 4.99 22.97
CA VAL A 34 29.38 6.42 23.19
C VAL A 34 30.64 7.27 23.41
N THR A 35 31.72 6.70 24.00
CA THR A 35 32.95 7.44 24.31
C THR A 35 34.08 7.15 23.30
N PHE A 36 34.80 8.20 22.88
CA PHE A 36 35.89 8.16 21.88
C PHE A 36 37.22 7.55 22.36
N SER A 37 37.28 6.90 23.51
CA SER A 37 38.50 6.42 24.08
C SER A 37 38.77 4.96 23.69
N THR A 38 39.73 4.75 22.78
CA THR A 38 40.36 3.45 22.55
C THR A 38 41.51 3.25 23.54
N GLY A 39 41.19 2.89 24.77
CA GLY A 39 42.20 2.55 25.76
C GLY A 39 42.54 1.07 25.70
N GLY A 40 43.54 0.69 24.92
CA GLY A 40 44.08 -0.65 24.88
C GLY A 40 44.28 -1.21 23.47
N SER A 41 45.43 -1.79 23.17
CA SER A 41 45.69 -2.47 21.90
C SER A 41 44.94 -3.79 21.85
N THR A 42 44.08 -3.98 20.82
CA THR A 42 43.46 -5.27 20.53
C THR A 42 44.50 -6.12 19.78
N CYS A 43 45.01 -7.15 20.41
CA CYS A 43 46.05 -7.99 19.80
C CYS A 43 45.69 -9.47 19.87
N TYR A 44 46.06 -10.15 18.82
CA TYR A 44 46.02 -11.60 18.73
C TYR A 44 47.47 -12.11 18.88
N THR A 45 47.73 -12.95 19.89
CA THR A 45 49.03 -13.49 20.18
C THR A 45 49.02 -15.02 20.01
N LEU A 46 49.94 -15.53 19.20
CA LEU A 46 50.12 -16.94 18.96
C LEU A 46 51.51 -17.36 19.49
N TYR A 47 51.53 -18.30 20.40
CA TYR A 47 52.74 -18.91 20.92
C TYR A 47 53.01 -20.23 20.19
N LEU A 48 54.17 -20.36 19.56
CA LEU A 48 54.62 -21.55 18.82
C LEU A 48 55.93 -22.08 19.40
N PRO A 49 55.99 -23.29 19.95
CA PRO A 49 57.25 -23.93 20.29
C PRO A 49 57.92 -24.42 18.99
N HIS A 50 59.16 -24.00 18.77
CA HIS A 50 59.98 -24.52 17.66
C HIS A 50 61.41 -24.77 18.13
N ASN A 51 61.93 -26.01 18.03
CA ASN A 51 63.24 -26.46 18.44
C ASN A 51 63.63 -26.13 19.90
N GLY A 52 62.69 -26.04 20.82
CA GLY A 52 62.88 -25.73 22.22
C GLY A 52 62.80 -24.24 22.59
N ASP A 53 62.75 -23.34 21.61
CA ASP A 53 62.56 -21.90 21.83
C ASP A 53 61.14 -21.47 21.57
N PRO A 54 60.55 -20.64 22.46
CA PRO A 54 59.16 -20.11 22.26
C PRO A 54 59.20 -18.95 21.29
N TYR A 55 58.55 -19.09 20.11
CA TYR A 55 58.28 -18.01 19.20
C TYR A 55 56.89 -17.41 19.49
N THR A 56 56.86 -16.09 19.55
CA THR A 56 55.62 -15.35 19.76
C THR A 56 55.30 -14.51 18.52
N ILE A 57 54.19 -14.80 17.87
CA ILE A 57 53.66 -13.98 16.78
C ILE A 57 52.56 -13.13 17.34
N GLN A 58 52.71 -11.81 17.29
CA GLN A 58 51.70 -10.85 17.73
C GLN A 58 51.14 -10.09 16.54
N ILE A 59 49.85 -10.21 16.32
CA ILE A 59 49.11 -9.49 15.25
C ILE A 59 48.30 -8.38 15.90
N ASP A 60 48.58 -7.15 15.54
CA ASP A 60 47.81 -5.99 15.99
C ASP A 60 46.51 -5.87 15.19
N LEU A 61 45.40 -6.02 15.86
CA LEU A 61 44.05 -5.90 15.30
C LEU A 61 43.40 -4.56 15.66
N SER A 62 44.11 -3.62 16.28
CA SER A 62 43.53 -2.34 16.72
C SER A 62 42.99 -1.51 15.54
N SER A 63 43.68 -1.50 14.40
CA SER A 63 43.25 -0.76 13.21
C SER A 63 41.99 -1.36 12.57
N PRO A 64 41.88 -2.66 12.28
CA PRO A 64 40.64 -3.27 11.80
C PRO A 64 39.48 -3.15 12.80
N ALA A 65 39.76 -3.30 14.10
CA ALA A 65 38.72 -3.14 15.14
C ALA A 65 38.19 -1.71 15.20
N ALA A 66 39.06 -0.70 15.07
CA ALA A 66 38.65 0.71 15.03
C ALA A 66 37.78 1.00 13.83
N ILE A 67 38.07 0.46 12.63
CA ILE A 67 37.26 0.62 11.42
C ILE A 67 35.87 -0.03 11.62
N PHE A 68 35.83 -1.23 12.20
CA PHE A 68 34.58 -1.92 12.48
C PHE A 68 33.69 -1.13 13.47
N VAL A 69 34.26 -0.62 14.54
CA VAL A 69 33.58 0.19 15.53
C VAL A 69 33.09 1.52 14.92
N PHE A 70 33.91 2.14 14.07
CA PHE A 70 33.50 3.35 13.35
C PHE A 70 32.30 3.05 12.43
N ALA A 71 32.35 1.99 11.64
CA ALA A 71 31.24 1.58 10.77
C ALA A 71 29.97 1.28 11.56
N ALA A 72 30.07 0.57 12.69
CA ALA A 72 28.96 0.27 13.57
C ALA A 72 28.32 1.56 14.15
N ARG A 73 29.14 2.54 14.54
CA ARG A 73 28.66 3.87 15.02
C ARG A 73 27.92 4.63 13.94
N VAL A 74 28.48 4.70 12.73
CA VAL A 74 27.82 5.36 11.60
C VAL A 74 26.46 4.73 11.34
N LEU A 75 26.40 3.40 11.35
CA LEU A 75 25.16 2.66 11.14
C LEU A 75 24.13 2.93 12.23
N LEU A 76 24.55 3.00 13.48
CA LEU A 76 23.70 3.32 14.63
C LEU A 76 23.17 4.75 14.56
N ILE A 77 24.02 5.72 14.18
CA ILE A 77 23.61 7.12 13.97
C ILE A 77 22.59 7.21 12.82
N CYS A 78 22.83 6.52 11.71
CA CYS A 78 21.90 6.47 10.59
C CYS A 78 20.55 5.87 10.98
N GLN A 79 20.56 4.79 11.77
CA GLN A 79 19.33 4.18 12.29
C GLN A 79 18.58 5.12 13.24
N LEU A 80 19.31 5.80 14.13
CA LEU A 80 18.70 6.79 15.04
C LEU A 80 18.11 7.97 14.29
N ALA A 81 18.82 8.50 13.30
CA ALA A 81 18.35 9.57 12.44
C ALA A 81 17.10 9.15 11.63
N SER A 82 17.10 7.92 11.10
CA SER A 82 15.94 7.34 10.41
C SER A 82 14.74 7.21 11.35
N LEU A 83 14.96 6.74 12.58
CA LEU A 83 13.92 6.60 13.59
C LEU A 83 13.33 7.95 14.00
N ILE A 84 14.18 8.94 14.21
CA ILE A 84 13.78 10.33 14.49
C ILE A 84 13.00 10.92 13.31
N THR A 85 13.49 10.73 12.08
CA THR A 85 12.81 11.22 10.87
C THR A 85 11.43 10.58 10.69
N ASN A 86 11.31 9.27 10.97
CA ASN A 86 10.03 8.57 10.93
C ASN A 86 9.09 9.03 12.06
N LEU A 87 9.59 9.31 13.26
CA LEU A 87 8.81 9.90 14.35
C LEU A 87 8.27 11.28 13.97
N PHE A 88 9.09 12.13 13.35
CA PHE A 88 8.67 13.48 12.89
C PHE A 88 7.69 13.40 11.71
N LYS A 89 7.88 12.49 10.75
CA LYS A 89 6.92 12.26 9.65
C LYS A 89 5.57 11.77 10.17
N ASN A 90 5.58 10.82 11.11
CA ASN A 90 4.36 10.31 11.74
C ASN A 90 3.70 11.36 12.65
N ALA A 91 4.48 12.18 13.36
CA ALA A 91 3.95 13.30 14.14
C ALA A 91 3.27 14.37 13.28
N GLY A 92 3.75 14.58 12.04
CA GLY A 92 3.10 15.45 11.04
C GLY A 92 1.74 14.92 10.59
N SER A 93 1.61 13.62 10.38
CA SER A 93 0.33 12.97 10.06
C SER A 93 -0.64 12.98 11.25
N ILE A 94 -0.13 12.69 12.45
CA ILE A 94 -0.91 12.79 13.70
C ILE A 94 -1.35 14.24 13.94
N LYS A 95 -0.49 15.24 13.70
CA LYS A 95 -0.87 16.66 13.79
C LYS A 95 -1.95 17.04 12.77
N LYS A 96 -1.91 16.51 11.54
CA LYS A 96 -2.98 16.76 10.54
C LYS A 96 -4.33 16.17 10.95
N VAL A 97 -4.32 15.00 11.60
CA VAL A 97 -5.55 14.36 12.11
C VAL A 97 -6.02 15.00 13.44
N LEU A 98 -5.09 15.43 14.29
CA LEU A 98 -5.40 16.06 15.57
C LEU A 98 -5.61 17.59 15.49
N ARG A 99 -5.19 18.23 14.41
CA ARG A 99 -5.34 19.68 14.21
C ARG A 99 -6.81 20.14 14.29
N PRO A 100 -7.78 19.48 13.66
CA PRO A 100 -9.19 19.80 13.85
C PRO A 100 -9.64 19.67 15.32
N ILE A 101 -9.14 18.65 16.04
CA ILE A 101 -9.44 18.44 17.46
C ILE A 101 -8.81 19.55 18.31
N GLN A 102 -7.59 19.96 18.02
CA GLN A 102 -6.92 21.06 18.71
C GLN A 102 -7.57 22.42 18.41
N GLU A 103 -8.00 22.65 17.16
CA GLU A 103 -8.75 23.84 16.77
C GLU A 103 -10.13 23.87 17.43
N LEU A 104 -10.79 22.72 17.54
CA LEU A 104 -12.03 22.59 18.32
C LEU A 104 -11.80 22.80 19.82
N ALA A 105 -10.75 22.23 20.38
CA ALA A 105 -10.37 22.43 21.78
C ALA A 105 -9.97 23.88 22.06
N ALA A 106 -9.24 24.55 21.14
CA ALA A 106 -8.89 25.96 21.26
C ALA A 106 -10.12 26.87 21.10
N THR A 107 -11.07 26.50 20.26
CA THR A 107 -12.35 27.23 20.10
C THR A 107 -13.22 27.01 21.35
N ALA A 108 -13.28 25.79 21.89
CA ALA A 108 -13.94 25.51 23.16
C ALA A 108 -13.28 26.24 24.34
N ALA A 109 -11.94 26.37 24.35
CA ALA A 109 -11.22 27.14 25.36
C ALA A 109 -11.47 28.65 25.24
N LYS A 110 -11.64 29.20 24.02
CA LYS A 110 -12.07 30.62 23.81
C LYS A 110 -13.51 30.86 24.21
N LEU A 111 -14.41 29.87 24.06
CA LEU A 111 -15.77 29.90 24.55
C LEU A 111 -15.82 29.89 26.08
N ASN A 112 -14.82 29.29 26.76
CA ASN A 112 -14.71 29.30 28.22
C ASN A 112 -14.36 30.69 28.79
N GLN A 113 -14.00 31.68 27.96
CA GLN A 113 -13.83 33.08 28.36
C GLN A 113 -15.11 33.91 28.18
N ALA A 114 -16.16 33.37 27.55
CA ALA A 114 -17.47 33.99 27.49
C ALA A 114 -18.30 33.52 28.70
N GLU A 115 -18.28 34.33 29.73
CA GLU A 115 -19.10 34.21 30.97
C GLU A 115 -20.51 33.71 30.71
N ARG A 116 -20.84 32.43 30.88
CA ARG A 116 -22.20 31.93 31.21
C ARG A 116 -22.44 30.43 30.99
N MET A 117 -21.41 29.56 31.08
CA MET A 117 -21.69 28.13 31.21
C MET A 117 -21.48 27.64 32.64
N SER A 118 -22.41 26.80 33.11
CA SER A 118 -22.20 26.18 34.43
C SER A 118 -21.08 25.11 34.30
N PRO A 119 -20.20 25.00 35.29
CA PRO A 119 -19.13 23.98 35.31
C PRO A 119 -19.65 22.54 35.22
N GLU A 120 -20.92 22.31 35.52
CA GLU A 120 -21.58 21.01 35.48
C GLU A 120 -21.92 20.58 34.06
N GLU A 121 -22.33 21.51 33.17
CA GLU A 121 -22.61 21.22 31.75
C GLU A 121 -21.34 20.87 30.99
N LEU A 122 -20.23 21.55 31.30
CA LEU A 122 -18.90 21.25 30.71
C LEU A 122 -18.38 19.89 31.15
N ARG A 123 -18.55 19.52 32.43
CA ARG A 123 -18.15 18.21 32.93
C ARG A 123 -19.01 17.09 32.36
N ALA A 124 -20.32 17.32 32.17
CA ALA A 124 -21.19 16.34 31.52
C ALA A 124 -20.83 16.10 30.04
N LEU A 125 -20.37 17.13 29.32
CA LEU A 125 -19.90 17.02 27.96
C LEU A 125 -18.54 16.29 27.88
N ALA A 126 -17.60 16.64 28.76
CA ALA A 126 -16.30 15.97 28.86
C ALA A 126 -16.46 14.48 29.23
N GLY A 127 -17.33 14.15 30.17
CA GLY A 127 -17.62 12.76 30.57
C GLY A 127 -18.21 11.92 29.43
N LYS A 128 -19.06 12.53 28.55
CA LYS A 128 -19.60 11.85 27.38
C LYS A 128 -18.56 11.65 26.28
N LEU A 129 -17.56 12.52 26.16
CA LEU A 129 -16.45 12.37 25.22
C LEU A 129 -15.45 11.29 25.68
N ASP A 130 -15.25 11.14 26.99
CA ASP A 130 -14.38 10.09 27.56
C ASP A 130 -14.97 8.67 27.41
N GLU A 131 -16.30 8.55 27.28
CA GLU A 131 -16.96 7.27 27.03
C GLU A 131 -16.88 6.80 25.58
N ILE A 132 -16.50 7.68 24.64
CA ILE A 132 -16.37 7.35 23.23
C ILE A 132 -15.03 6.67 22.98
N ASN A 133 -15.05 5.36 22.80
CA ASN A 133 -13.90 4.58 22.39
C ASN A 133 -14.20 3.76 21.13
N ALA A 134 -13.21 3.04 20.61
CA ALA A 134 -13.34 2.28 19.36
C ALA A 134 -14.44 1.20 19.38
N THR A 135 -14.93 0.80 20.56
CA THR A 135 -16.02 -0.18 20.72
C THR A 135 -17.40 0.45 20.84
N HIS A 136 -17.49 1.79 21.02
CA HIS A 136 -18.73 2.53 21.21
C HIS A 136 -18.81 3.77 20.31
N LEU A 137 -18.44 3.62 19.04
CA LEU A 137 -18.50 4.70 18.05
C LEU A 137 -19.93 5.10 17.64
N ASP A 138 -20.93 4.33 18.06
CA ASP A 138 -22.36 4.61 17.88
C ASP A 138 -22.92 5.66 18.83
N GLN A 139 -22.18 5.98 19.91
CA GLN A 139 -22.59 7.03 20.82
C GLN A 139 -22.48 8.42 20.16
N ARG A 140 -23.46 9.29 20.46
CA ARG A 140 -23.54 10.65 19.92
C ARG A 140 -23.64 11.66 21.05
N VAL A 141 -22.99 12.80 20.84
CA VAL A 141 -23.08 13.94 21.75
C VAL A 141 -24.41 14.64 21.56
N SER A 142 -25.28 14.59 22.55
CA SER A 142 -26.55 15.31 22.57
C SER A 142 -26.46 16.51 23.49
N VAL A 143 -26.77 17.69 22.95
CA VAL A 143 -26.79 18.96 23.71
C VAL A 143 -28.21 19.53 23.56
N SER A 144 -29.12 19.11 24.44
CA SER A 144 -30.48 19.65 24.47
C SER A 144 -30.53 20.86 25.41
N GLY A 145 -30.87 22.02 24.83
CA GLY A 145 -31.15 23.24 25.64
C GLY A 145 -30.00 24.24 25.77
N THR A 146 -28.90 24.08 25.02
CA THR A 146 -27.70 24.91 25.11
C THR A 146 -27.57 25.90 23.96
N GLN A 147 -26.64 26.87 24.12
CA GLN A 147 -26.39 27.94 23.13
C GLN A 147 -26.06 27.40 21.73
N ARG A 148 -26.42 28.16 20.66
CA ARG A 148 -26.24 27.81 19.25
C ARG A 148 -24.83 27.32 18.90
N GLU A 149 -23.82 27.91 19.53
CA GLU A 149 -22.40 27.59 19.32
C GLU A 149 -22.06 26.17 19.74
N LEU A 150 -22.62 25.70 20.86
CA LEU A 150 -22.42 24.32 21.33
C LEU A 150 -23.16 23.28 20.49
N GLN A 151 -24.32 23.64 19.95
CA GLN A 151 -25.03 22.77 19.02
C GLN A 151 -24.21 22.57 17.73
N THR A 152 -23.60 23.65 17.22
CA THR A 152 -22.72 23.57 16.03
C THR A 152 -21.48 22.69 16.32
N LEU A 153 -20.87 22.84 17.49
CA LEU A 153 -19.74 22.01 17.90
C LEU A 153 -20.13 20.53 18.04
N ALA A 154 -21.25 20.25 18.70
CA ALA A 154 -21.76 18.88 18.83
C ALA A 154 -22.09 18.24 17.47
N GLN A 155 -22.65 19.01 16.54
CA GLN A 155 -22.89 18.55 15.17
C GLN A 155 -21.58 18.23 14.44
N ALA A 156 -20.56 19.09 14.56
CA ALA A 156 -19.25 18.85 13.94
C ALA A 156 -18.57 17.60 14.53
N ILE A 157 -18.64 17.42 15.86
CA ILE A 157 -18.10 16.22 16.53
C ILE A 157 -18.87 14.96 16.05
N ASN A 158 -20.17 15.00 16.03
CA ASN A 158 -20.97 13.86 15.59
C ASN A 158 -20.68 13.52 14.12
N ALA A 159 -20.56 14.50 13.24
CA ALA A 159 -20.18 14.28 11.84
C ALA A 159 -18.77 13.68 11.70
N MET A 160 -17.84 14.04 12.60
CA MET A 160 -16.52 13.42 12.65
C MET A 160 -16.59 11.96 13.12
N LEU A 161 -17.37 11.69 14.17
CA LEU A 161 -17.61 10.34 14.68
C LEU A 161 -18.29 9.45 13.62
N ASP A 162 -19.26 9.98 12.88
CA ASP A 162 -19.89 9.26 11.76
C ASP A 162 -18.85 8.84 10.72
N ARG A 163 -17.94 9.75 10.35
CA ARG A 163 -16.86 9.45 9.39
C ARG A 163 -15.88 8.41 9.92
N ILE A 164 -15.55 8.46 11.22
CA ILE A 164 -14.66 7.48 11.85
C ILE A 164 -15.34 6.11 11.90
N ASP A 165 -16.61 6.05 12.30
CA ASP A 165 -17.39 4.82 12.35
C ASP A 165 -17.52 4.18 10.96
N GLU A 166 -17.84 4.99 9.94
CA GLU A 166 -17.91 4.54 8.56
C GLU A 166 -16.57 4.01 8.04
N ALA A 167 -15.46 4.72 8.32
CA ALA A 167 -14.12 4.28 7.96
C ALA A 167 -13.74 2.97 8.68
N TYR A 168 -14.04 2.85 9.98
CA TYR A 168 -13.78 1.64 10.75
C TYR A 168 -14.60 0.45 10.24
N ARG A 169 -15.89 0.63 9.99
CA ARG A 169 -16.75 -0.42 9.42
C ARG A 169 -16.29 -0.84 8.04
N SER A 170 -15.85 0.12 7.21
CA SER A 170 -15.28 -0.17 5.89
C SER A 170 -14.01 -1.01 6.00
N GLN A 171 -13.12 -0.66 6.95
CA GLN A 171 -11.89 -1.41 7.18
C GLN A 171 -12.16 -2.83 7.71
N MET A 172 -13.13 -2.98 8.63
CA MET A 172 -13.51 -4.30 9.13
C MET A 172 -14.14 -5.18 8.05
N ARG A 173 -14.98 -4.62 7.20
CA ARG A 173 -15.51 -5.33 6.01
C ARG A 173 -14.38 -5.76 5.09
N PHE A 174 -13.44 -4.86 4.78
CA PHE A 174 -12.28 -5.16 3.94
C PHE A 174 -11.46 -6.35 4.47
N VAL A 175 -11.17 -6.41 5.78
CA VAL A 175 -10.44 -7.53 6.40
C VAL A 175 -11.25 -8.83 6.35
N SER A 176 -12.56 -8.75 6.62
CA SER A 176 -13.46 -9.91 6.55
C SER A 176 -13.52 -10.47 5.14
N ASP A 177 -13.77 -9.61 4.15
CA ASP A 177 -13.92 -10.01 2.75
C ASP A 177 -12.61 -10.55 2.18
N ALA A 178 -11.47 -9.92 2.49
CA ALA A 178 -10.14 -10.44 2.14
C ALA A 178 -9.91 -11.84 2.72
N SER A 179 -10.33 -12.07 3.98
CA SER A 179 -10.21 -13.38 4.63
C SER A 179 -11.08 -14.43 3.96
N HIS A 180 -12.27 -14.06 3.51
CA HIS A 180 -13.17 -14.94 2.76
C HIS A 180 -12.62 -15.29 1.38
N GLU A 181 -12.15 -14.28 0.64
CA GLU A 181 -11.58 -14.46 -0.71
C GLU A 181 -10.25 -15.23 -0.70
N LEU A 182 -9.49 -15.21 0.39
CA LEU A 182 -8.28 -16.03 0.56
C LEU A 182 -8.61 -17.47 0.98
N ARG A 183 -9.71 -17.71 1.70
CA ARG A 183 -10.05 -19.04 2.20
C ARG A 183 -10.45 -20.01 1.07
N THR A 184 -11.18 -19.51 0.08
CA THR A 184 -11.65 -20.31 -1.05
C THR A 184 -10.50 -20.94 -1.84
N PRO A 185 -9.50 -20.16 -2.34
CA PRO A 185 -8.36 -20.72 -3.07
C PRO A 185 -7.52 -21.68 -2.23
N ILE A 186 -7.35 -21.41 -0.94
CA ILE A 186 -6.65 -22.31 -0.02
C ILE A 186 -7.36 -23.68 0.05
N ALA A 187 -8.68 -23.68 0.14
CA ALA A 187 -9.47 -24.92 0.18
C ALA A 187 -9.35 -25.72 -1.14
N VAL A 188 -9.33 -25.03 -2.28
CA VAL A 188 -9.12 -25.66 -3.61
C VAL A 188 -7.73 -26.28 -3.69
N ILE A 189 -6.68 -25.54 -3.33
CA ILE A 189 -5.29 -26.04 -3.29
C ILE A 189 -5.19 -27.27 -2.38
N GLN A 190 -5.79 -27.24 -1.19
CA GLN A 190 -5.80 -28.38 -0.27
C GLN A 190 -6.53 -29.58 -0.87
N GLY A 191 -7.65 -29.36 -1.57
CA GLY A 191 -8.39 -30.40 -2.26
C GLY A 191 -7.56 -31.12 -3.31
N TYR A 192 -6.92 -30.36 -4.21
CA TYR A 192 -6.07 -30.92 -5.26
C TYR A 192 -4.77 -31.54 -4.71
N ALA A 193 -4.19 -30.99 -3.67
CA ALA A 193 -3.05 -31.60 -2.98
C ALA A 193 -3.42 -32.96 -2.36
N ASN A 194 -4.60 -33.09 -1.77
CA ASN A 194 -5.13 -34.38 -1.28
C ASN A 194 -5.39 -35.35 -2.41
N LEU A 195 -5.91 -34.91 -3.55
CA LEU A 195 -6.13 -35.69 -4.75
C LEU A 195 -4.81 -36.25 -5.31
N LEU A 196 -3.77 -35.40 -5.40
CA LEU A 196 -2.41 -35.78 -5.76
C LEU A 196 -1.85 -36.85 -4.83
N ASN A 197 -2.03 -36.68 -3.53
CA ASN A 197 -1.52 -37.64 -2.54
C ASN A 197 -2.20 -39.02 -2.63
N ARG A 198 -3.48 -39.08 -3.01
CA ARG A 198 -4.24 -40.33 -3.10
C ARG A 198 -4.06 -41.06 -4.44
N TRP A 199 -4.12 -40.34 -5.56
CA TRP A 199 -4.20 -40.95 -6.91
C TRP A 199 -3.14 -40.44 -7.89
N GLY A 200 -2.46 -39.33 -7.60
CA GLY A 200 -1.47 -38.77 -8.51
C GLY A 200 -0.24 -39.63 -8.80
N LYS A 201 -0.03 -40.74 -8.02
CA LYS A 201 1.04 -41.71 -8.28
C LYS A 201 0.70 -42.62 -9.45
N ASP A 202 -0.56 -42.98 -9.57
CA ASP A 202 -1.02 -44.08 -10.46
C ASP A 202 -1.65 -43.52 -11.75
N ASP A 203 -2.13 -42.27 -11.75
CA ASP A 203 -2.76 -41.63 -12.91
C ASP A 203 -2.02 -40.33 -13.31
N PRO A 204 -1.27 -40.32 -14.43
CA PRO A 204 -0.58 -39.18 -14.93
C PRO A 204 -1.51 -38.00 -15.33
N ALA A 205 -2.72 -38.28 -15.81
CA ALA A 205 -3.68 -37.26 -16.22
C ALA A 205 -4.21 -36.49 -15.00
N THR A 206 -4.69 -37.21 -13.99
CA THR A 206 -5.13 -36.64 -12.70
C THR A 206 -4.01 -35.85 -12.00
N ARG A 207 -2.76 -36.35 -12.12
CA ARG A 207 -1.60 -35.65 -11.57
C ARG A 207 -1.40 -34.28 -12.25
N GLN A 208 -1.43 -34.26 -13.60
CA GLN A 208 -1.21 -33.02 -14.35
C GLN A 208 -2.34 -32.02 -14.09
N GLU A 209 -3.59 -32.48 -14.12
CA GLU A 209 -4.76 -31.65 -13.81
C GLU A 209 -4.65 -31.00 -12.43
N ALA A 210 -4.26 -31.78 -11.41
CA ALA A 210 -4.13 -31.23 -10.06
C ALA A 210 -2.96 -30.24 -9.93
N ILE A 211 -1.83 -30.46 -10.62
CA ILE A 211 -0.72 -29.53 -10.64
C ILE A 211 -1.14 -28.20 -11.31
N ASP A 212 -1.81 -28.28 -12.45
CA ASP A 212 -2.26 -27.13 -13.20
C ASP A 212 -3.29 -26.32 -12.40
N ALA A 213 -4.23 -26.99 -11.73
CA ALA A 213 -5.21 -26.35 -10.85
C ALA A 213 -4.56 -25.65 -9.65
N ILE A 214 -3.60 -26.32 -8.96
CA ILE A 214 -2.87 -25.72 -7.85
C ILE A 214 -2.10 -24.48 -8.31
N ARG A 215 -1.46 -24.55 -9.48
CA ARG A 215 -0.70 -23.43 -10.05
C ARG A 215 -1.62 -22.26 -10.37
N ALA A 216 -2.73 -22.51 -11.06
CA ALA A 216 -3.70 -21.46 -11.41
C ALA A 216 -4.24 -20.76 -10.16
N GLU A 217 -4.54 -21.53 -9.10
CA GLU A 217 -5.05 -20.97 -7.85
C GLU A 217 -3.99 -20.18 -7.08
N ALA A 218 -2.72 -20.62 -7.10
CA ALA A 218 -1.61 -19.90 -6.51
C ALA A 218 -1.33 -18.55 -7.23
N ASP A 219 -1.44 -18.53 -8.57
CA ASP A 219 -1.30 -17.32 -9.38
C ASP A 219 -2.45 -16.34 -9.07
N SER A 220 -3.69 -16.83 -8.94
CA SER A 220 -4.87 -16.04 -8.54
C SER A 220 -4.71 -15.44 -7.14
N MET A 221 -4.19 -16.22 -6.17
CA MET A 221 -3.90 -15.72 -4.82
C MET A 221 -2.83 -14.63 -4.82
N LYS A 222 -1.78 -14.79 -5.63
CA LYS A 222 -0.74 -13.78 -5.77
C LYS A 222 -1.32 -12.46 -6.25
N GLU A 223 -2.14 -12.50 -7.29
CA GLU A 223 -2.82 -11.32 -7.83
C GLU A 223 -3.71 -10.65 -6.78
N LEU A 224 -4.51 -11.42 -6.03
CA LEU A 224 -5.35 -10.92 -4.95
C LEU A 224 -4.51 -10.20 -3.87
N VAL A 225 -3.39 -10.79 -3.45
CA VAL A 225 -2.50 -10.18 -2.45
C VAL A 225 -1.89 -8.89 -2.97
N GLU A 226 -1.46 -8.83 -4.24
CA GLU A 226 -0.92 -7.62 -4.86
C GLU A 226 -1.98 -6.50 -4.90
N GLN A 227 -3.23 -6.82 -5.24
CA GLN A 227 -4.36 -5.87 -5.24
C GLN A 227 -4.68 -5.37 -3.83
N LEU A 228 -4.66 -6.25 -2.82
CA LEU A 228 -4.86 -5.86 -1.42
C LEU A 228 -3.75 -4.93 -0.92
N LEU A 229 -2.48 -5.25 -1.24
CA LEU A 229 -1.34 -4.41 -0.88
C LEU A 229 -1.38 -3.05 -1.59
N PHE A 230 -1.84 -3.00 -2.85
CA PHE A 230 -2.04 -1.75 -3.57
C PHE A 230 -3.04 -0.86 -2.84
N LEU A 231 -4.22 -1.37 -2.51
CA LEU A 231 -5.25 -0.60 -1.80
C LEU A 231 -4.79 -0.19 -0.39
N ALA A 232 -4.13 -1.07 0.34
CA ALA A 232 -3.61 -0.76 1.67
C ALA A 232 -2.55 0.36 1.65
N ARG A 233 -1.67 0.38 0.64
CA ARG A 233 -0.69 1.48 0.44
C ARG A 233 -1.39 2.77 0.02
N GLY A 234 -2.41 2.66 -0.81
CA GLY A 234 -3.22 3.78 -1.27
C GLY A 234 -3.97 4.49 -0.14
N ASP A 235 -4.58 3.74 0.75
CA ASP A 235 -5.31 4.26 1.91
C ASP A 235 -4.39 4.99 2.91
N ASN A 236 -3.13 4.56 3.01
CA ASN A 236 -2.15 5.12 3.95
C ASN A 236 -1.34 6.29 3.37
N ASP A 237 -1.68 6.84 2.21
CA ASP A 237 -0.92 7.90 1.53
C ASP A 237 0.59 7.56 1.35
N SER A 238 0.93 6.28 1.37
CA SER A 238 2.32 5.82 1.29
C SER A 238 2.81 5.58 -0.14
N MET A 239 1.92 5.77 -1.14
CA MET A 239 2.24 5.57 -2.54
C MET A 239 2.76 6.88 -3.16
N HIS A 240 3.97 6.86 -3.70
CA HIS A 240 4.52 7.94 -4.49
C HIS A 240 3.92 7.93 -5.88
N ILE A 241 3.21 9.00 -6.26
CA ILE A 241 2.64 9.19 -7.60
C ILE A 241 3.61 10.07 -8.39
N GLN A 242 4.04 9.58 -9.55
CA GLN A 242 4.94 10.30 -10.44
C GLN A 242 4.12 11.03 -11.51
N MET A 243 3.82 12.30 -11.27
CA MET A 243 3.01 13.10 -12.18
C MET A 243 3.84 13.59 -13.37
N GLU A 244 3.60 13.04 -14.54
CA GLU A 244 4.29 13.37 -15.81
C GLU A 244 3.30 13.91 -16.85
N MET A 245 3.81 14.69 -17.80
CA MET A 245 3.05 15.14 -18.97
C MET A 245 3.16 14.11 -20.07
N PHE A 246 2.04 13.59 -20.54
CA PHE A 246 2.01 12.64 -21.67
C PHE A 246 0.70 12.73 -22.45
N ASP A 247 0.69 12.11 -23.62
CA ASP A 247 -0.53 11.95 -24.42
C ASP A 247 -1.28 10.69 -24.02
N LEU A 248 -2.50 10.87 -23.53
CA LEU A 248 -3.37 9.77 -23.08
C LEU A 248 -3.71 8.80 -24.23
N THR A 249 -3.69 9.27 -25.50
CA THR A 249 -3.94 8.43 -26.67
C THR A 249 -2.82 7.42 -26.91
N GLU A 250 -1.56 7.79 -26.61
CA GLU A 250 -0.41 6.88 -26.73
C GLU A 250 -0.53 5.71 -25.75
N VAL A 251 -0.87 6.01 -24.50
CA VAL A 251 -1.10 4.98 -23.45
C VAL A 251 -2.26 4.08 -23.84
N ALA A 252 -3.35 4.67 -24.37
CA ALA A 252 -4.50 3.89 -24.79
C ALA A 252 -4.19 2.98 -25.99
N ALA A 253 -3.41 3.47 -26.96
CA ALA A 253 -2.99 2.69 -28.10
C ALA A 253 -2.02 1.55 -27.72
N GLU A 254 -1.14 1.79 -26.75
CA GLU A 254 -0.25 0.75 -26.20
C GLU A 254 -1.04 -0.37 -25.53
N VAL A 255 -1.99 -0.03 -24.63
CA VAL A 255 -2.83 -1.02 -23.96
C VAL A 255 -3.67 -1.81 -24.97
N LEU A 256 -4.25 -1.13 -25.97
CA LEU A 256 -5.01 -1.79 -27.02
C LEU A 256 -4.16 -2.83 -27.76
N LYS A 257 -2.96 -2.44 -28.19
CA LYS A 257 -2.03 -3.33 -28.89
C LYS A 257 -1.63 -4.54 -28.04
N GLU A 258 -1.32 -4.34 -26.78
CA GLU A 258 -1.02 -5.43 -25.84
C GLU A 258 -2.21 -6.38 -25.70
N THR A 259 -3.42 -5.83 -25.59
CA THR A 259 -4.65 -6.61 -25.45
C THR A 259 -4.95 -7.44 -26.70
N GLU A 260 -4.83 -6.87 -27.90
CA GLU A 260 -5.01 -7.58 -29.18
C GLU A 260 -4.04 -8.73 -29.37
N MET A 261 -2.83 -8.65 -28.78
CA MET A 261 -1.86 -9.74 -28.81
C MET A 261 -2.25 -10.92 -27.90
N ILE A 262 -2.94 -10.64 -26.79
CA ILE A 262 -3.29 -11.62 -25.77
C ILE A 262 -4.67 -12.23 -26.04
N ASP A 263 -5.66 -11.40 -26.33
CA ASP A 263 -7.04 -11.83 -26.59
C ASP A 263 -7.37 -11.78 -28.08
N GLN A 264 -7.57 -12.97 -28.64
CA GLN A 264 -7.97 -13.16 -30.03
C GLN A 264 -9.45 -13.55 -30.17
N THR A 265 -10.17 -13.56 -29.07
CA THR A 265 -11.58 -13.98 -29.02
C THR A 265 -12.55 -12.83 -29.23
N HIS A 266 -12.12 -11.59 -28.99
CA HIS A 266 -12.94 -10.38 -29.15
C HIS A 266 -12.48 -9.51 -30.32
N THR A 267 -13.34 -8.61 -30.77
CA THR A 267 -13.02 -7.62 -31.79
C THR A 267 -12.74 -6.28 -31.13
N PHE A 268 -11.50 -5.78 -31.31
CA PHE A 268 -11.11 -4.50 -30.76
C PHE A 268 -11.25 -3.38 -31.80
N ALA A 269 -11.61 -2.17 -31.35
CA ALA A 269 -11.68 -0.98 -32.17
C ALA A 269 -11.14 0.23 -31.38
N ALA A 270 -10.57 1.18 -32.11
CA ALA A 270 -10.06 2.42 -31.53
C ALA A 270 -10.71 3.65 -32.16
N ARG A 271 -10.92 4.71 -31.36
CA ARG A 271 -11.36 6.04 -31.81
C ARG A 271 -10.56 7.10 -31.06
N TRP A 272 -9.65 7.72 -31.76
CA TRP A 272 -8.81 8.78 -31.21
C TRP A 272 -9.22 10.14 -31.82
N GLU A 273 -9.58 11.11 -30.96
CA GLU A 273 -10.00 12.46 -31.38
C GLU A 273 -8.85 13.47 -31.22
N GLY A 274 -7.66 13.13 -31.77
CA GLY A 274 -6.44 13.92 -31.64
C GLY A 274 -5.65 13.61 -30.39
N ALA A 275 -4.59 14.41 -30.14
CA ALA A 275 -3.76 14.28 -28.93
C ALA A 275 -4.52 14.76 -27.70
N VAL A 276 -4.40 14.04 -26.60
CA VAL A 276 -5.08 14.31 -25.33
C VAL A 276 -4.03 14.45 -24.22
N PRO A 277 -3.40 15.63 -24.06
CA PRO A 277 -2.37 15.84 -23.05
C PRO A 277 -2.96 15.84 -21.64
N VAL A 278 -2.35 15.06 -20.75
CA VAL A 278 -2.71 14.99 -19.33
C VAL A 278 -1.46 15.07 -18.47
N ARG A 279 -1.63 15.52 -17.22
CA ARG A 279 -0.60 15.41 -16.19
C ARG A 279 -1.03 14.34 -15.19
N ALA A 280 -0.45 13.16 -15.31
CA ALA A 280 -0.82 11.98 -14.51
C ALA A 280 0.38 11.04 -14.37
N ASP A 281 0.24 10.00 -13.57
CA ASP A 281 1.20 8.89 -13.51
C ASP A 281 0.88 7.91 -14.65
N VAL A 282 1.84 7.74 -15.57
CA VAL A 282 1.68 6.90 -16.77
C VAL A 282 1.38 5.46 -16.39
N GLY A 283 2.13 4.91 -15.42
CA GLY A 283 1.99 3.51 -14.98
C GLY A 283 0.63 3.24 -14.35
N LEU A 284 0.21 4.13 -13.44
CA LEU A 284 -1.10 4.02 -12.78
C LEU A 284 -2.25 4.22 -13.76
N THR A 285 -2.13 5.19 -14.69
CA THR A 285 -3.15 5.42 -15.73
C THR A 285 -3.30 4.20 -16.64
N LYS A 286 -2.16 3.61 -17.05
CA LYS A 286 -2.14 2.36 -17.82
C LYS A 286 -2.78 1.21 -17.06
N GLN A 287 -2.51 1.09 -15.76
CA GLN A 287 -3.12 0.09 -14.88
C GLN A 287 -4.64 0.28 -14.78
N ALA A 288 -5.13 1.51 -14.58
CA ALA A 288 -6.55 1.78 -14.54
C ALA A 288 -7.25 1.39 -15.87
N LEU A 289 -6.64 1.74 -17.01
CA LEU A 289 -7.17 1.37 -18.32
C LEU A 289 -7.19 -0.15 -18.53
N ARG A 290 -6.13 -0.87 -18.17
CA ARG A 290 -6.08 -2.35 -18.24
C ARG A 290 -7.23 -2.98 -17.44
N ILE A 291 -7.48 -2.51 -16.22
CA ILE A 291 -8.60 -2.99 -15.40
C ILE A 291 -9.95 -2.82 -16.13
N LEU A 292 -10.16 -1.69 -16.81
CA LEU A 292 -11.39 -1.48 -17.57
C LEU A 292 -11.49 -2.42 -18.79
N VAL A 293 -10.38 -2.62 -19.49
CA VAL A 293 -10.31 -3.52 -20.66
C VAL A 293 -10.52 -4.97 -20.24
N ASP A 294 -9.87 -5.42 -19.15
CA ASP A 294 -10.04 -6.77 -18.62
C ASP A 294 -11.49 -7.03 -18.19
N ASN A 295 -12.14 -6.04 -17.59
CA ASN A 295 -13.57 -6.14 -17.29
C ASN A 295 -14.41 -6.23 -18.55
N ALA A 296 -14.13 -5.43 -19.58
CA ALA A 296 -14.83 -5.48 -20.85
C ALA A 296 -14.71 -6.86 -21.51
N ILE A 297 -13.51 -7.44 -21.56
CA ILE A 297 -13.25 -8.80 -22.07
C ILE A 297 -14.05 -9.83 -21.25
N LYS A 298 -13.97 -9.74 -19.95
CA LYS A 298 -14.59 -10.69 -19.04
C LYS A 298 -16.12 -10.75 -19.15
N TYR A 299 -16.75 -9.61 -19.39
CA TYR A 299 -18.23 -9.50 -19.41
C TYR A 299 -18.83 -9.44 -20.80
N THR A 300 -18.02 -9.53 -21.84
CA THR A 300 -18.44 -9.62 -23.24
C THR A 300 -18.35 -11.08 -23.73
N ALA A 301 -19.31 -11.53 -24.47
CA ALA A 301 -19.26 -12.85 -25.09
C ALA A 301 -18.21 -12.89 -26.21
N ALA A 302 -17.64 -14.08 -26.44
CA ALA A 302 -16.69 -14.29 -27.54
C ALA A 302 -17.28 -13.80 -28.87
N GLY A 303 -16.48 -13.08 -29.67
CA GLY A 303 -16.88 -12.42 -30.91
C GLY A 303 -17.46 -10.99 -30.70
N GLY A 304 -17.76 -10.59 -29.45
CA GLY A 304 -18.24 -9.25 -29.17
C GLY A 304 -17.18 -8.17 -29.40
N ARG A 305 -17.64 -6.93 -29.49
CA ARG A 305 -16.79 -5.79 -29.77
C ARG A 305 -16.47 -4.99 -28.52
N ILE A 306 -15.19 -4.61 -28.37
CA ILE A 306 -14.68 -3.72 -27.34
C ILE A 306 -14.05 -2.51 -28.03
N THR A 307 -14.52 -1.31 -27.69
CA THR A 307 -14.05 -0.06 -28.32
C THR A 307 -13.38 0.82 -27.29
N LEU A 308 -12.13 1.19 -27.53
CA LEU A 308 -11.40 2.19 -26.77
C LEU A 308 -11.54 3.54 -27.49
N SER A 309 -11.75 4.61 -26.73
CA SER A 309 -11.80 5.95 -27.31
C SER A 309 -11.14 6.96 -26.36
N ALA A 310 -10.38 7.90 -26.94
CA ALA A 310 -9.81 9.01 -26.20
C ALA A 310 -10.10 10.33 -26.94
N GLY A 311 -10.38 11.38 -26.19
CA GLY A 311 -10.70 12.70 -26.73
C GLY A 311 -10.83 13.75 -25.65
N VAL A 312 -11.09 15.00 -26.06
CA VAL A 312 -11.28 16.12 -25.14
C VAL A 312 -12.73 16.57 -25.23
N LYS A 313 -13.38 16.73 -24.06
CA LYS A 313 -14.74 17.28 -24.01
C LYS A 313 -14.90 18.12 -22.75
N ASP A 314 -15.52 19.29 -22.89
CA ASP A 314 -15.83 20.22 -21.80
C ASP A 314 -14.58 20.63 -20.99
N GLY A 315 -13.39 20.69 -21.63
CA GLY A 315 -12.11 21.01 -20.97
C GLY A 315 -11.46 19.86 -20.18
N PHE A 316 -11.97 18.65 -20.32
CA PHE A 316 -11.44 17.45 -19.67
C PHE A 316 -10.99 16.39 -20.69
N ALA A 317 -9.93 15.70 -20.34
CA ALA A 317 -9.49 14.52 -21.05
C ALA A 317 -10.41 13.33 -20.73
N ARG A 318 -10.85 12.60 -21.72
CA ARG A 318 -11.75 11.46 -21.59
C ARG A 318 -11.13 10.23 -22.21
N LEU A 319 -11.06 9.16 -21.45
CA LEU A 319 -10.61 7.84 -21.91
C LEU A 319 -11.72 6.85 -21.61
N SER A 320 -12.31 6.27 -22.65
CA SER A 320 -13.47 5.39 -22.52
C SER A 320 -13.19 3.99 -23.03
N VAL A 321 -13.70 3.00 -22.32
CA VAL A 321 -13.81 1.61 -22.78
C VAL A 321 -15.29 1.29 -22.89
N GLN A 322 -15.72 0.85 -24.07
CA GLN A 322 -17.09 0.44 -24.34
C GLN A 322 -17.10 -1.01 -24.80
N ASP A 323 -17.91 -1.81 -24.17
CA ASP A 323 -18.18 -3.21 -24.50
C ASP A 323 -19.62 -3.41 -25.01
N GLU A 324 -19.86 -4.52 -25.69
CA GLU A 324 -21.18 -5.03 -26.10
C GLU A 324 -21.57 -6.25 -25.22
N GLY A 325 -21.24 -6.18 -23.94
CA GLY A 325 -21.44 -7.25 -22.98
C GLY A 325 -22.83 -7.28 -22.36
N GLN A 326 -22.93 -7.99 -21.26
CA GLN A 326 -24.22 -8.17 -20.54
C GLN A 326 -24.80 -6.88 -19.95
N GLY A 327 -23.97 -5.84 -19.77
CA GLY A 327 -24.38 -4.61 -19.11
C GLY A 327 -24.46 -4.77 -17.58
N ILE A 328 -24.83 -3.69 -16.91
CA ILE A 328 -24.98 -3.59 -15.45
C ILE A 328 -26.37 -3.05 -15.16
N ASP A 329 -27.04 -3.66 -14.21
CA ASP A 329 -28.35 -3.19 -13.75
C ASP A 329 -28.24 -1.88 -12.94
N ALA A 330 -29.33 -1.13 -12.86
CA ALA A 330 -29.36 0.19 -12.22
C ALA A 330 -29.12 0.11 -10.68
N GLU A 331 -29.45 -1.01 -10.05
CA GLU A 331 -29.27 -1.21 -8.61
C GLU A 331 -27.79 -1.47 -8.28
N SER A 332 -27.08 -2.14 -9.16
CA SER A 332 -25.65 -2.45 -9.02
C SER A 332 -24.74 -1.25 -9.32
N LEU A 333 -25.15 -0.31 -10.20
CA LEU A 333 -24.32 0.80 -10.65
C LEU A 333 -23.68 1.64 -9.52
N PRO A 334 -24.37 1.97 -8.42
CA PRO A 334 -23.77 2.72 -7.31
C PRO A 334 -22.66 1.96 -6.59
N HIS A 335 -22.63 0.63 -6.70
CA HIS A 335 -21.78 -0.26 -5.91
C HIS A 335 -20.61 -0.86 -6.69
N ILE A 336 -20.53 -0.69 -8.00
CA ILE A 336 -19.50 -1.34 -8.84
C ILE A 336 -18.08 -0.95 -8.48
N PHE A 337 -17.88 0.17 -7.78
CA PHE A 337 -16.59 0.62 -7.28
C PHE A 337 -16.33 0.23 -5.82
N ASP A 338 -17.28 -0.41 -5.15
CA ASP A 338 -17.10 -0.91 -3.79
C ASP A 338 -16.15 -2.11 -3.82
N ARG A 339 -15.32 -2.22 -2.81
CA ARG A 339 -14.35 -3.32 -2.69
C ARG A 339 -15.08 -4.65 -2.54
N PHE A 340 -14.62 -5.68 -3.26
CA PHE A 340 -15.20 -7.03 -3.28
C PHE A 340 -16.64 -7.10 -3.81
N TYR A 341 -17.17 -6.00 -4.35
CA TYR A 341 -18.51 -6.02 -4.92
C TYR A 341 -18.52 -6.82 -6.22
N ARG A 342 -19.51 -7.71 -6.33
CA ARG A 342 -19.79 -8.53 -7.52
C ARG A 342 -21.28 -8.72 -7.61
N THR A 343 -21.83 -8.61 -8.82
CA THR A 343 -23.23 -8.95 -9.06
C THR A 343 -23.48 -10.45 -8.86
N ASP A 344 -24.70 -10.85 -8.45
CA ASP A 344 -25.03 -12.25 -8.21
C ASP A 344 -24.83 -13.12 -9.45
N GLU A 345 -25.12 -12.59 -10.64
CA GLU A 345 -24.86 -13.27 -11.90
C GLU A 345 -23.37 -13.52 -12.16
N SER A 346 -22.48 -12.58 -11.77
CA SER A 346 -21.04 -12.75 -11.91
C SER A 346 -20.48 -13.77 -10.92
N ARG A 347 -21.09 -13.92 -9.75
CA ARG A 347 -20.77 -14.99 -8.78
C ARG A 347 -21.18 -16.36 -9.28
N ALA A 348 -22.38 -16.49 -9.89
CA ALA A 348 -22.90 -17.76 -10.38
C ALA A 348 -22.12 -18.32 -11.58
N ARG A 349 -21.53 -17.47 -12.43
CA ARG A 349 -20.85 -17.90 -13.67
C ARG A 349 -19.41 -18.35 -13.50
N GLN A 350 -18.83 -18.39 -12.30
CA GLN A 350 -17.41 -18.71 -12.06
C GLN A 350 -16.42 -17.84 -12.91
N THR A 351 -16.86 -16.76 -13.50
CA THR A 351 -15.99 -15.81 -14.17
C THR A 351 -15.13 -15.14 -13.09
N GLY A 352 -13.95 -15.70 -12.84
CA GLY A 352 -13.03 -15.31 -11.78
C GLY A 352 -12.85 -13.79 -11.70
N GLY A 353 -12.57 -13.29 -10.52
CA GLY A 353 -12.26 -11.88 -10.26
C GLY A 353 -12.57 -11.53 -8.81
N THR A 354 -11.64 -10.80 -8.23
CA THR A 354 -11.62 -10.47 -6.80
C THR A 354 -12.63 -9.40 -6.38
N GLY A 355 -13.21 -8.66 -7.34
CA GLY A 355 -14.04 -7.48 -7.05
C GLY A 355 -13.22 -6.27 -6.56
N LEU A 356 -11.88 -6.29 -6.70
CA LEU A 356 -11.01 -5.20 -6.30
C LEU A 356 -10.58 -4.30 -7.48
N GLY A 357 -10.65 -4.80 -8.69
CA GLY A 357 -10.13 -4.09 -9.87
C GLY A 357 -10.74 -2.69 -10.03
N LEU A 358 -12.06 -2.56 -10.07
CA LEU A 358 -12.71 -1.25 -10.22
C LEU A 358 -12.47 -0.32 -9.03
N ALA A 359 -12.34 -0.86 -7.81
CA ALA A 359 -11.96 -0.07 -6.63
C ALA A 359 -10.54 0.50 -6.78
N ILE A 360 -9.59 -0.28 -7.33
CA ILE A 360 -8.23 0.16 -7.66
C ILE A 360 -8.27 1.24 -8.74
N ALA A 361 -9.00 1.01 -9.83
CA ALA A 361 -9.12 1.98 -10.92
C ALA A 361 -9.72 3.30 -10.40
N LYS A 362 -10.74 3.24 -9.54
CA LYS A 362 -11.34 4.42 -8.91
C LYS A 362 -10.31 5.16 -8.04
N TRP A 363 -9.59 4.45 -7.19
CA TRP A 363 -8.54 5.06 -6.38
C TRP A 363 -7.50 5.79 -7.23
N ILE A 364 -7.05 5.16 -8.33
CA ILE A 364 -6.10 5.78 -9.26
C ILE A 364 -6.68 7.08 -9.83
N VAL A 365 -7.89 7.04 -10.36
CA VAL A 365 -8.53 8.21 -11.00
C VAL A 365 -8.78 9.34 -10.00
N ASP A 366 -9.27 9.01 -8.79
CA ASP A 366 -9.51 9.98 -7.72
C ASP A 366 -8.19 10.68 -7.31
N ARG A 367 -7.06 9.95 -7.28
CA ARG A 367 -5.73 10.51 -6.96
C ARG A 367 -5.17 11.44 -8.03
N HIS A 368 -5.66 11.32 -9.24
CA HIS A 368 -5.31 12.23 -10.35
C HIS A 368 -6.31 13.40 -10.49
N GLY A 369 -7.20 13.59 -9.50
CA GLY A 369 -8.23 14.64 -9.54
C GLY A 369 -9.30 14.42 -10.60
N GLY A 370 -9.45 13.17 -11.04
CA GLY A 370 -10.44 12.76 -12.02
C GLY A 370 -11.66 12.11 -11.40
N TRP A 371 -12.54 11.60 -12.25
CA TRP A 371 -13.72 10.83 -11.86
C TRP A 371 -14.12 9.84 -12.97
N PHE A 372 -15.05 8.93 -12.64
CA PHE A 372 -15.66 8.02 -13.59
C PHE A 372 -17.02 8.49 -14.07
N GLU A 373 -17.29 8.30 -15.36
CA GLU A 373 -18.65 8.30 -15.91
C GLU A 373 -18.97 6.89 -16.41
N VAL A 374 -20.10 6.34 -15.95
CA VAL A 374 -20.53 5.01 -16.33
C VAL A 374 -21.89 5.10 -17.01
N ARG A 375 -22.01 4.45 -18.17
CA ARG A 375 -23.27 4.27 -18.88
C ARG A 375 -23.42 2.80 -19.20
N SER A 376 -24.46 2.18 -18.68
CA SER A 376 -24.69 0.76 -18.89
C SER A 376 -26.17 0.46 -19.00
N TRP A 377 -26.50 -0.51 -19.84
CA TRP A 377 -27.84 -1.05 -20.00
C TRP A 377 -27.76 -2.57 -20.06
N PRO A 378 -28.55 -3.30 -19.27
CA PRO A 378 -28.62 -4.75 -19.33
C PRO A 378 -28.90 -5.26 -20.75
N GLY A 379 -28.09 -6.22 -21.19
CA GLY A 379 -28.18 -6.83 -22.53
C GLY A 379 -27.68 -5.99 -23.69
N VAL A 380 -27.17 -4.76 -23.44
CA VAL A 380 -26.66 -3.86 -24.49
C VAL A 380 -25.15 -3.68 -24.36
N GLY A 381 -24.65 -3.56 -23.12
CA GLY A 381 -23.23 -3.37 -22.82
C GLY A 381 -22.97 -2.21 -21.87
N THR A 382 -21.70 -1.93 -21.64
CA THR A 382 -21.23 -0.90 -20.71
C THR A 382 -20.22 0.01 -21.39
N ARG A 383 -20.32 1.31 -21.08
CA ARG A 383 -19.25 2.28 -21.35
C ARG A 383 -18.78 2.85 -20.03
N MET A 384 -17.51 2.64 -19.72
CA MET A 384 -16.81 3.27 -18.61
C MET A 384 -15.85 4.33 -19.14
N THR A 385 -15.91 5.53 -18.59
CA THR A 385 -15.10 6.68 -19.02
C THR A 385 -14.31 7.18 -17.81
N ILE A 386 -12.99 7.19 -17.93
CA ILE A 386 -12.07 7.93 -17.05
C ILE A 386 -12.07 9.38 -17.53
N VAL A 387 -12.33 10.31 -16.63
CA VAL A 387 -12.26 11.75 -16.90
C VAL A 387 -11.15 12.34 -16.05
N LEU A 388 -10.17 12.97 -16.70
CA LEU A 388 -9.01 13.60 -16.06
C LEU A 388 -8.96 15.09 -16.40
N PRO A 389 -8.37 15.94 -15.56
CA PRO A 389 -8.06 17.31 -15.91
C PRO A 389 -7.17 17.35 -17.15
N LEU A 390 -7.55 18.16 -18.15
CA LEU A 390 -6.70 18.39 -19.32
C LEU A 390 -5.48 19.20 -18.90
N ALA A 391 -4.30 18.78 -19.32
CA ALA A 391 -3.11 19.59 -19.10
C ALA A 391 -3.10 20.75 -20.09
N ALA A 392 -2.87 21.96 -19.61
CA ALA A 392 -2.69 23.11 -20.47
C ALA A 392 -1.41 22.94 -21.31
N LEU A 393 -1.55 22.87 -22.63
CA LEU A 393 -0.44 22.99 -23.56
C LEU A 393 0.04 24.46 -23.53
N GLY A 394 1.02 24.76 -22.66
CA GLY A 394 1.68 26.05 -22.61
C GLY A 394 1.19 26.99 -21.51
N GLY A 395 1.63 26.76 -20.29
CA GLY A 395 1.75 27.73 -19.22
C GLY A 395 3.19 27.71 -18.75
N ASN A 396 3.90 28.82 -18.99
CA ASN A 396 5.28 29.02 -18.58
C ASN A 396 5.47 28.69 -17.08
N ALA A 397 6.64 28.17 -16.77
CA ALA A 397 7.15 27.91 -15.42
C ALA A 397 7.36 29.20 -14.56
N GLU A 398 6.52 30.20 -14.72
CA GLU A 398 6.66 31.51 -14.03
C GLU A 398 5.67 31.68 -12.84
N ASP A 399 4.66 30.81 -12.70
CA ASP A 399 3.65 30.97 -11.64
C ASP A 399 3.94 30.20 -10.33
N GLU A 400 5.01 29.40 -10.26
CA GLU A 400 5.35 28.63 -9.03
C GLU A 400 6.28 29.43 -8.06
N GLU A 401 6.86 30.56 -8.46
CA GLU A 401 7.71 31.36 -7.55
C GLU A 401 6.95 32.42 -6.72
N GLU A 402 5.72 32.77 -7.05
CA GLU A 402 4.93 33.77 -6.29
C GLU A 402 4.16 33.23 -5.08
N GLN A 403 4.11 31.91 -4.87
CA GLN A 403 3.43 31.31 -3.69
C GLN A 403 4.37 30.84 -2.58
N GLN A 404 5.69 31.12 -2.69
CA GLN A 404 6.68 30.82 -1.65
C GLN A 404 7.40 32.09 -1.10
N SER A 405 6.85 33.26 -1.34
CA SER A 405 7.36 34.50 -0.67
C SER A 405 6.45 34.95 0.44
#